data_d626f0d8efa17c5ba189aefdaa191b1a
#
_entry.id   d626f0d8efa17c5ba189aefdaa191b1a
#
_cell.length_a   1.000
_cell.length_b   1.000
_cell.length_c   1.000
_cell.angle_alpha   90.00
_cell.angle_beta   90.00
_cell.angle_gamma   90.00
#
_symmetry.space_group_name_H-M   'P 1'
#
loop_
_entity.id
_entity.type
_entity.pdbx_description
1 polymer ?
#
loop_
_entity_poly.entity_id
_entity_poly.type
_entity_poly.pdbx_seq_one_letter_code
_entity_poly.pdbx_strand_id
1 'polypeptide(L)'
;HFGMVFQSFNLFPQYTALENVTLARELMAKDTGESKEAIRTAGMDLLAQMGLADRAGHYPHQLSGGQQQRVAIARALVNRPKVLLLDEPLAALDLKLRKDMQIELKRIQQQVGITFIYVTHDQEEALTMSDTIVVMDKGSIQQIGTPEDIYNEPKNAFVADFIGESNIIDGTMPEDKVVQMYGKRFPCLDGGFAPNEPVDVVIRPEDIEIVPADKGRLVGTVTSVTFKGVHYEIIVDINGFKWMIQTTDYVDEGAEVGLYIEPDAIHIMKKSKYSGMFGDYSSFSNELDELSNPG
;
A
#
# COMPACT_ATOMS: atom_id res chain seq x y z
N HIS A 1 11.95 -25.36 2.73
CA HIS A 1 11.26 -25.14 4.01
C HIS A 1 10.71 -23.72 4.03
N PHE A 2 9.42 -23.58 4.35
CA PHE A 2 8.72 -22.32 4.50
C PHE A 2 8.29 -22.16 5.96
N GLY A 3 8.40 -20.96 6.51
CA GLY A 3 7.72 -20.55 7.73
C GLY A 3 6.43 -19.80 7.36
N MET A 4 5.41 -19.85 8.21
CA MET A 4 4.15 -19.13 7.97
C MET A 4 3.63 -18.51 9.27
N VAL A 5 3.16 -17.27 9.16
CA VAL A 5 2.48 -16.52 10.21
C VAL A 5 1.13 -16.08 9.65
N PHE A 6 0.06 -16.42 10.35
CA PHE A 6 -1.31 -16.08 9.99
C PHE A 6 -1.77 -14.80 10.68
N GLN A 7 -2.80 -14.17 10.15
CA GLN A 7 -3.43 -12.96 10.66
C GLN A 7 -3.77 -13.03 12.17
N SER A 8 -4.29 -14.16 12.66
CA SER A 8 -4.69 -14.35 14.04
C SER A 8 -3.61 -14.97 14.95
N PHE A 9 -2.33 -14.94 14.53
CA PHE A 9 -1.15 -15.49 15.20
C PHE A 9 -1.22 -16.99 15.52
N ASN A 10 -2.38 -17.53 15.78
CA ASN A 10 -2.66 -18.97 16.06
C ASN A 10 -1.71 -19.58 17.10
N LEU A 11 -1.46 -18.84 18.20
CA LEU A 11 -0.70 -19.36 19.33
C LEU A 11 -1.55 -20.35 20.12
N PHE A 12 -0.94 -21.43 20.58
CA PHE A 12 -1.59 -22.39 21.44
C PHE A 12 -1.76 -21.79 22.85
N PRO A 13 -3.00 -21.58 23.32
CA PRO A 13 -3.25 -20.84 24.57
C PRO A 13 -2.77 -21.58 25.83
N GLN A 14 -2.63 -22.91 25.75
CA GLN A 14 -2.17 -23.77 26.83
C GLN A 14 -0.64 -23.84 26.95
N TYR A 15 0.11 -23.29 26.00
CA TYR A 15 1.57 -23.28 25.97
C TYR A 15 2.11 -21.87 26.25
N THR A 16 3.23 -21.82 26.93
CA THR A 16 4.01 -20.59 27.10
C THR A 16 4.58 -20.08 25.78
N ALA A 17 5.14 -18.87 25.76
CA ALA A 17 5.80 -18.32 24.58
C ALA A 17 6.92 -19.25 24.07
N LEU A 18 7.76 -19.73 24.98
CA LEU A 18 8.84 -20.65 24.63
C LEU A 18 8.33 -21.98 24.06
N GLU A 19 7.32 -22.58 24.70
CA GLU A 19 6.72 -23.82 24.23
C GLU A 19 6.03 -23.65 22.87
N ASN A 20 5.36 -22.51 22.62
CA ASN A 20 4.82 -22.19 21.30
C ASN A 20 5.92 -22.13 20.24
N VAL A 21 7.08 -21.56 20.56
CA VAL A 21 8.20 -21.47 19.61
C VAL A 21 8.82 -22.84 19.36
N THR A 22 9.04 -23.66 20.41
CA THR A 22 9.79 -24.91 20.30
C THR A 22 8.98 -26.11 19.80
N LEU A 23 7.65 -26.06 19.94
CA LEU A 23 6.75 -27.22 19.70
C LEU A 23 7.00 -27.90 18.35
N ALA A 24 7.02 -27.13 17.26
CA ALA A 24 7.17 -27.71 15.92
C ALA A 24 8.53 -28.45 15.77
N ARG A 25 9.60 -27.91 16.36
CA ARG A 25 10.93 -28.48 16.30
C ARG A 25 11.04 -29.71 17.22
N GLU A 26 10.39 -29.68 18.38
CA GLU A 26 10.29 -30.84 19.29
C GLU A 26 9.61 -32.05 18.65
N LEU A 27 8.51 -31.78 17.89
CA LEU A 27 7.82 -32.83 17.14
C LEU A 27 8.70 -33.47 16.06
N MET A 28 9.56 -32.69 15.41
CA MET A 28 10.53 -33.18 14.42
C MET A 28 11.77 -33.79 15.02
N ALA A 29 12.02 -33.59 16.33
CA ALA A 29 13.25 -34.07 17.01
C ALA A 29 13.38 -35.60 17.00
N LYS A 30 12.27 -36.33 16.88
CA LYS A 30 12.29 -37.81 16.73
C LYS A 30 13.02 -38.26 15.46
N ASP A 31 12.90 -37.46 14.39
CA ASP A 31 13.52 -37.80 13.11
C ASP A 31 14.91 -37.19 12.96
N THR A 32 15.18 -36.05 13.62
CA THR A 32 16.46 -35.34 13.54
C THR A 32 17.47 -35.74 14.61
N GLY A 33 17.03 -36.40 15.70
CA GLY A 33 17.87 -36.75 16.84
C GLY A 33 18.31 -35.56 17.70
N GLU A 34 17.70 -34.41 17.53
CA GLU A 34 18.08 -33.20 18.27
C GLU A 34 17.64 -33.27 19.73
N SER A 35 18.49 -32.80 20.64
CA SER A 35 18.19 -32.83 22.07
C SER A 35 17.18 -31.74 22.44
N LYS A 36 16.33 -32.02 23.45
CA LYS A 36 15.38 -31.02 23.97
C LYS A 36 16.05 -29.75 24.47
N GLU A 37 17.26 -29.90 25.03
CA GLU A 37 18.04 -28.76 25.54
C GLU A 37 18.52 -27.86 24.39
N ALA A 38 18.99 -28.42 23.28
CA ALA A 38 19.39 -27.66 22.10
C ALA A 38 18.17 -26.91 21.48
N ILE A 39 17.02 -27.57 21.42
CA ILE A 39 15.79 -26.94 20.91
C ILE A 39 15.34 -25.79 21.81
N ARG A 40 15.36 -25.98 23.13
CA ARG A 40 15.05 -24.98 24.13
C ARG A 40 15.97 -23.76 24.03
N THR A 41 17.27 -23.99 23.91
CA THR A 41 18.28 -22.93 23.72
C THR A 41 17.99 -22.14 22.47
N ALA A 42 17.78 -22.81 21.33
CA ALA A 42 17.45 -22.13 20.07
C ALA A 42 16.13 -21.30 20.17
N GLY A 43 15.12 -21.81 20.88
CA GLY A 43 13.88 -21.07 21.13
C GLY A 43 14.11 -19.83 22.00
N MET A 44 14.92 -19.96 23.05
CA MET A 44 15.29 -18.82 23.92
C MET A 44 16.08 -17.76 23.17
N ASP A 45 17.04 -18.16 22.32
CA ASP A 45 17.82 -17.23 21.50
C ASP A 45 16.93 -16.45 20.54
N LEU A 46 15.95 -17.09 19.92
CA LEU A 46 14.96 -16.42 19.06
C LEU A 46 14.09 -15.46 19.85
N LEU A 47 13.57 -15.86 21.02
CA LEU A 47 12.80 -14.97 21.88
C LEU A 47 13.64 -13.78 22.35
N ALA A 48 14.92 -13.97 22.64
CA ALA A 48 15.84 -12.91 23.01
C ALA A 48 16.06 -11.93 21.83
N GLN A 49 16.24 -12.43 20.61
CA GLN A 49 16.33 -11.61 19.40
C GLN A 49 15.05 -10.79 19.15
N MET A 50 13.88 -11.32 19.56
CA MET A 50 12.58 -10.63 19.49
C MET A 50 12.31 -9.73 20.72
N GLY A 51 13.27 -9.56 21.64
CA GLY A 51 13.10 -8.79 22.87
C GLY A 51 12.06 -9.39 23.84
N LEU A 52 11.93 -10.73 23.87
CA LEU A 52 10.94 -11.45 24.67
C LEU A 52 11.56 -12.47 25.63
N ALA A 53 12.86 -12.39 25.91
CA ALA A 53 13.55 -13.34 26.79
C ALA A 53 12.90 -13.42 28.20
N ASP A 54 12.52 -12.26 28.76
CA ASP A 54 11.83 -12.14 30.04
C ASP A 54 10.35 -12.59 30.01
N ARG A 55 9.80 -12.84 28.83
CA ARG A 55 8.43 -13.29 28.57
C ARG A 55 8.33 -14.74 28.15
N ALA A 56 9.44 -15.48 28.10
CA ALA A 56 9.49 -16.87 27.64
C ALA A 56 8.51 -17.80 28.37
N GLY A 57 8.28 -17.58 29.67
CA GLY A 57 7.33 -18.33 30.49
C GLY A 57 5.89 -17.82 30.50
N HIS A 58 5.54 -16.76 29.74
CA HIS A 58 4.21 -16.19 29.70
C HIS A 58 3.32 -16.96 28.71
N TYR A 59 2.06 -17.07 29.06
CA TYR A 59 1.02 -17.60 28.17
C TYR A 59 0.50 -16.52 27.21
N PRO A 60 -0.10 -16.87 26.05
CA PRO A 60 -0.59 -15.90 25.08
C PRO A 60 -1.49 -14.80 25.67
N HIS A 61 -2.40 -15.13 26.57
CA HIS A 61 -3.28 -14.17 27.23
C HIS A 61 -2.57 -13.15 28.14
N GLN A 62 -1.32 -13.39 28.49
CA GLN A 62 -0.47 -12.50 29.29
C GLN A 62 0.41 -11.60 28.43
N LEU A 63 0.33 -11.72 27.10
CA LEU A 63 1.13 -11.00 26.11
C LEU A 63 0.26 -9.99 25.37
N SER A 64 0.82 -8.82 25.08
CA SER A 64 0.18 -7.86 24.16
C SER A 64 0.12 -8.41 22.72
N GLY A 65 -0.74 -7.84 21.86
CA GLY A 65 -0.86 -8.27 20.47
C GLY A 65 0.49 -8.27 19.73
N GLY A 66 1.30 -7.21 19.85
CA GLY A 66 2.64 -7.15 19.26
C GLY A 66 3.62 -8.18 19.86
N GLN A 67 3.49 -8.54 21.16
CA GLN A 67 4.27 -9.61 21.76
C GLN A 67 3.85 -10.98 21.23
N GLN A 68 2.55 -11.24 21.10
CA GLN A 68 2.03 -12.47 20.50
C GLN A 68 2.49 -12.64 19.06
N GLN A 69 2.49 -11.57 18.27
CA GLN A 69 2.99 -11.58 16.90
C GLN A 69 4.47 -11.96 16.85
N ARG A 70 5.31 -11.35 17.68
CA ARG A 70 6.74 -11.70 17.76
C ARG A 70 6.99 -13.15 18.17
N VAL A 71 6.17 -13.72 19.05
CA VAL A 71 6.18 -15.14 19.37
C VAL A 71 5.82 -15.99 18.15
N ALA A 72 4.81 -15.60 17.38
CA ALA A 72 4.40 -16.32 16.16
C ALA A 72 5.50 -16.30 15.09
N ILE A 73 6.20 -15.16 14.93
CA ILE A 73 7.35 -15.04 14.04
C ILE A 73 8.52 -15.94 14.53
N ALA A 74 8.86 -15.88 15.81
CA ALA A 74 9.90 -16.75 16.39
C ALA A 74 9.57 -18.23 16.17
N ARG A 75 8.29 -18.63 16.35
CA ARG A 75 7.81 -19.99 16.05
C ARG A 75 8.02 -20.38 14.58
N ALA A 76 7.75 -19.46 13.66
CA ALA A 76 7.94 -19.72 12.23
C ALA A 76 9.44 -19.82 11.86
N LEU A 77 10.30 -19.08 12.56
CA LEU A 77 11.76 -19.02 12.31
C LEU A 77 12.57 -20.15 12.95
N VAL A 78 12.03 -20.83 13.99
CA VAL A 78 12.80 -21.83 14.77
C VAL A 78 13.34 -22.98 13.91
N ASN A 79 12.65 -23.33 12.83
CA ASN A 79 13.04 -24.37 11.87
C ASN A 79 13.95 -23.85 10.75
N ARG A 80 14.47 -22.62 10.87
CA ARG A 80 15.37 -21.98 9.91
C ARG A 80 14.85 -22.05 8.46
N PRO A 81 13.66 -21.52 8.17
CA PRO A 81 13.10 -21.51 6.82
C PRO A 81 13.95 -20.63 5.89
N LYS A 82 13.86 -20.87 4.58
CA LYS A 82 14.44 -19.98 3.55
C LYS A 82 13.53 -18.81 3.21
N VAL A 83 12.23 -18.98 3.44
CA VAL A 83 11.19 -18.00 3.15
C VAL A 83 10.20 -17.96 4.29
N LEU A 84 9.83 -16.78 4.74
CA LEU A 84 8.76 -16.53 5.70
C LEU A 84 7.57 -15.91 4.99
N LEU A 85 6.43 -16.57 5.07
CA LEU A 85 5.13 -16.08 4.58
C LEU A 85 4.40 -15.39 5.74
N LEU A 86 4.00 -14.15 5.53
CA LEU A 86 3.26 -13.32 6.48
C LEU A 86 1.92 -12.95 5.83
N ASP A 87 0.83 -13.51 6.34
CA ASP A 87 -0.52 -13.30 5.82
C ASP A 87 -1.26 -12.30 6.70
N GLU A 88 -1.37 -11.07 6.22
CA GLU A 88 -1.95 -9.90 6.93
C GLU A 88 -1.50 -9.77 8.39
N PRO A 89 -0.21 -9.82 8.69
CA PRO A 89 0.26 -10.00 10.07
C PRO A 89 -0.02 -8.81 10.99
N LEU A 90 -0.30 -7.62 10.44
CA LEU A 90 -0.55 -6.40 11.19
C LEU A 90 -2.03 -6.01 11.27
N ALA A 91 -2.92 -6.71 10.56
CA ALA A 91 -4.34 -6.34 10.46
C ALA A 91 -5.08 -6.29 11.81
N ALA A 92 -4.67 -7.11 12.78
CA ALA A 92 -5.29 -7.17 14.11
C ALA A 92 -4.77 -6.11 15.11
N LEU A 93 -3.83 -5.23 14.69
CA LEU A 93 -3.20 -4.24 15.57
C LEU A 93 -3.80 -2.86 15.39
N ASP A 94 -3.83 -2.07 16.47
CA ASP A 94 -4.15 -0.65 16.40
C ASP A 94 -3.08 0.12 15.60
N LEU A 95 -3.43 1.33 15.12
CA LEU A 95 -2.58 2.11 14.22
C LEU A 95 -1.17 2.40 14.79
N LYS A 96 -1.06 2.73 16.08
CA LYS A 96 0.23 3.03 16.70
C LYS A 96 1.10 1.78 16.80
N LEU A 97 0.52 0.69 17.31
CA LEU A 97 1.22 -0.58 17.45
C LEU A 97 1.60 -1.16 16.07
N ARG A 98 0.76 -0.94 15.05
CA ARG A 98 1.03 -1.35 13.66
C ARG A 98 2.32 -0.68 13.14
N LYS A 99 2.46 0.65 13.29
CA LYS A 99 3.67 1.39 12.87
C LYS A 99 4.93 0.92 13.61
N ASP A 100 4.84 0.70 14.91
CA ASP A 100 5.96 0.16 15.69
C ASP A 100 6.35 -1.23 15.19
N MET A 101 5.38 -2.08 14.86
CA MET A 101 5.61 -3.44 14.37
C MET A 101 6.13 -3.49 12.93
N GLN A 102 5.78 -2.55 12.06
CA GLN A 102 6.39 -2.43 10.72
C GLN A 102 7.91 -2.23 10.83
N ILE A 103 8.34 -1.29 11.66
CA ILE A 103 9.77 -1.04 11.92
C ILE A 103 10.45 -2.31 12.46
N GLU A 104 9.82 -2.96 13.42
CA GLU A 104 10.34 -4.17 14.04
C GLU A 104 10.44 -5.35 13.06
N LEU A 105 9.44 -5.56 12.21
CA LEU A 105 9.46 -6.59 11.16
C LEU A 105 10.58 -6.37 10.15
N LYS A 106 10.80 -5.14 9.72
CA LYS A 106 11.90 -4.80 8.81
C LYS A 106 13.26 -5.05 9.48
N ARG A 107 13.40 -4.71 10.77
CA ARG A 107 14.59 -5.01 11.56
C ARG A 107 14.83 -6.52 11.66
N ILE A 108 13.80 -7.32 11.95
CA ILE A 108 13.87 -8.77 12.04
C ILE A 108 14.30 -9.37 10.69
N GLN A 109 13.67 -8.92 9.60
CA GLN A 109 14.00 -9.38 8.24
C GLN A 109 15.48 -9.17 7.92
N GLN A 110 16.01 -7.98 8.20
CA GLN A 110 17.43 -7.65 8.01
C GLN A 110 18.37 -8.52 8.87
N GLN A 111 18.00 -8.77 10.14
CA GLN A 111 18.80 -9.59 11.05
C GLN A 111 18.83 -11.07 10.67
N VAL A 112 17.70 -11.60 10.22
CA VAL A 112 17.58 -13.02 9.86
C VAL A 112 18.11 -13.29 8.45
N GLY A 113 18.06 -12.31 7.54
CA GLY A 113 18.62 -12.38 6.20
C GLY A 113 17.93 -13.38 5.26
N ILE A 114 16.64 -13.65 5.47
CA ILE A 114 15.82 -14.52 4.61
C ILE A 114 14.76 -13.71 3.85
N THR A 115 14.19 -14.29 2.82
CA THR A 115 13.09 -13.66 2.08
C THR A 115 11.81 -13.67 2.89
N PHE A 116 11.18 -12.50 3.05
CA PHE A 116 9.83 -12.35 3.56
C PHE A 116 8.87 -12.15 2.39
N ILE A 117 7.78 -12.90 2.36
CA ILE A 117 6.64 -12.66 1.49
C ILE A 117 5.53 -12.15 2.38
N TYR A 118 5.16 -10.91 2.16
CA TYR A 118 4.19 -10.17 2.97
C TYR A 118 2.91 -9.97 2.16
N VAL A 119 1.80 -10.52 2.61
CA VAL A 119 0.48 -10.31 2.01
C VAL A 119 -0.25 -9.25 2.82
N THR A 120 -0.70 -8.20 2.17
CA THR A 120 -1.46 -7.11 2.78
C THR A 120 -2.43 -6.50 1.79
N HIS A 121 -3.48 -5.90 2.29
CA HIS A 121 -4.36 -4.99 1.55
C HIS A 121 -4.09 -3.52 1.90
N ASP A 122 -3.18 -3.25 2.83
CA ASP A 122 -2.77 -1.91 3.22
C ASP A 122 -1.65 -1.41 2.29
N GLN A 123 -1.93 -0.33 1.57
CA GLN A 123 -1.03 0.25 0.57
C GLN A 123 0.21 0.86 1.24
N GLU A 124 0.04 1.53 2.40
CA GLU A 124 1.15 2.11 3.15
C GLU A 124 2.14 1.03 3.59
N GLU A 125 1.62 -0.12 4.05
CA GLU A 125 2.46 -1.28 4.40
C GLU A 125 3.25 -1.80 3.21
N ALA A 126 2.60 -1.98 2.05
CA ALA A 126 3.25 -2.47 0.84
C ALA A 126 4.36 -1.52 0.38
N LEU A 127 4.09 -0.21 0.32
CA LEU A 127 5.04 0.79 -0.14
C LEU A 127 6.24 0.99 0.80
N THR A 128 6.01 0.92 2.13
CA THR A 128 7.07 1.24 3.11
C THR A 128 7.94 0.04 3.49
N MET A 129 7.40 -1.18 3.40
CA MET A 129 8.08 -2.37 3.90
C MET A 129 8.74 -3.21 2.82
N SER A 130 8.29 -3.14 1.57
CA SER A 130 8.72 -4.05 0.51
C SER A 130 9.93 -3.52 -0.27
N ASP A 131 10.76 -4.43 -0.76
CA ASP A 131 11.79 -4.16 -1.77
C ASP A 131 11.20 -4.38 -3.18
N THR A 132 10.19 -5.25 -3.29
CA THR A 132 9.46 -5.55 -4.52
C THR A 132 7.98 -5.77 -4.18
N ILE A 133 7.11 -5.11 -4.92
CA ILE A 133 5.65 -5.24 -4.79
C ILE A 133 5.12 -6.06 -5.97
N VAL A 134 4.17 -6.94 -5.68
CA VAL A 134 3.37 -7.68 -6.66
C VAL A 134 1.91 -7.28 -6.48
N VAL A 135 1.37 -6.50 -7.40
CA VAL A 135 -0.05 -6.14 -7.40
C VAL A 135 -0.84 -7.23 -8.10
N MET A 136 -1.89 -7.72 -7.45
CA MET A 136 -2.74 -8.79 -7.96
C MET A 136 -4.21 -8.39 -7.98
N ASP A 137 -4.94 -8.79 -9.01
CA ASP A 137 -6.40 -8.72 -9.08
C ASP A 137 -6.96 -10.05 -9.59
N LYS A 138 -7.95 -10.59 -8.88
CA LYS A 138 -8.66 -11.84 -9.23
C LYS A 138 -7.74 -12.99 -9.62
N GLY A 139 -6.62 -13.15 -8.88
CA GLY A 139 -5.65 -14.21 -9.09
C GLY A 139 -4.65 -13.97 -10.23
N SER A 140 -4.72 -12.82 -10.89
CA SER A 140 -3.81 -12.42 -11.97
C SER A 140 -2.86 -11.32 -11.49
N ILE A 141 -1.58 -11.43 -11.87
CA ILE A 141 -0.58 -10.39 -11.59
C ILE A 141 -0.82 -9.21 -12.54
N GLN A 142 -1.03 -8.02 -11.98
CA GLN A 142 -1.22 -6.78 -12.72
C GLN A 142 0.13 -6.07 -12.97
N GLN A 143 0.97 -5.99 -11.92
CA GLN A 143 2.29 -5.38 -12.03
C GLN A 143 3.24 -5.97 -10.98
N ILE A 144 4.54 -5.98 -11.33
CA ILE A 144 5.65 -6.25 -10.40
C ILE A 144 6.66 -5.11 -10.59
N GLY A 145 7.14 -4.55 -9.49
CA GLY A 145 8.12 -3.46 -9.50
C GLY A 145 8.58 -3.07 -8.11
N THR A 146 9.47 -2.08 -8.04
CA THR A 146 9.81 -1.41 -6.78
C THR A 146 8.63 -0.58 -6.28
N PRO A 147 8.59 -0.17 -5.00
CA PRO A 147 7.56 0.75 -4.51
C PRO A 147 7.42 2.02 -5.37
N GLU A 148 8.54 2.61 -5.76
CA GLU A 148 8.57 3.81 -6.61
C GLU A 148 8.00 3.54 -8.01
N ASP A 149 8.38 2.42 -8.66
CA ASP A 149 7.82 2.04 -9.97
C ASP A 149 6.30 1.82 -9.93
N ILE A 150 5.82 1.16 -8.87
CA ILE A 150 4.39 0.84 -8.72
C ILE A 150 3.57 2.13 -8.49
N TYR A 151 4.12 3.08 -7.72
CA TYR A 151 3.44 4.33 -7.40
C TYR A 151 3.50 5.34 -8.55
N ASN A 152 4.68 5.56 -9.12
CA ASN A 152 4.91 6.62 -10.13
C ASN A 152 4.59 6.16 -11.56
N GLU A 153 4.79 4.86 -11.87
CA GLU A 153 4.63 4.30 -13.22
C GLU A 153 3.64 3.12 -13.22
N PRO A 154 2.38 3.30 -12.79
CA PRO A 154 1.38 2.24 -12.82
C PRO A 154 1.10 1.79 -14.26
N LYS A 155 1.04 0.49 -14.51
CA LYS A 155 0.83 -0.07 -15.84
C LYS A 155 -0.61 0.02 -16.36
N ASN A 156 -1.56 0.21 -15.46
CA ASN A 156 -2.98 0.37 -15.79
C ASN A 156 -3.74 1.10 -14.67
N ALA A 157 -4.95 1.54 -14.98
CA ALA A 157 -5.81 2.30 -14.06
C ALA A 157 -6.10 1.56 -12.74
N PHE A 158 -6.21 0.22 -12.78
CA PHE A 158 -6.41 -0.57 -11.57
C PHE A 158 -5.22 -0.43 -10.61
N VAL A 159 -3.98 -0.53 -11.10
CA VAL A 159 -2.79 -0.38 -10.25
C VAL A 159 -2.69 1.04 -9.70
N ALA A 160 -2.96 2.04 -10.54
CA ALA A 160 -2.93 3.45 -10.14
C ALA A 160 -3.90 3.74 -8.98
N ASP A 161 -5.14 3.30 -9.11
CA ASP A 161 -6.21 3.48 -8.12
C ASP A 161 -5.98 2.62 -6.86
N PHE A 162 -5.51 1.39 -7.04
CA PHE A 162 -5.28 0.46 -5.92
C PHE A 162 -4.12 0.89 -5.01
N ILE A 163 -3.09 1.56 -5.53
CA ILE A 163 -1.86 1.89 -4.77
C ILE A 163 -1.93 3.28 -4.11
N GLY A 164 -2.79 4.16 -4.57
CA GLY A 164 -2.93 5.50 -4.01
C GLY A 164 -4.03 6.27 -4.71
N GLU A 165 -4.47 7.33 -4.07
CA GLU A 165 -5.45 8.23 -4.65
C GLU A 165 -4.95 8.79 -6.00
N SER A 166 -5.84 8.85 -7.00
CA SER A 166 -5.49 9.24 -8.35
C SER A 166 -6.64 9.95 -9.04
N ASN A 167 -6.33 10.97 -9.81
CA ASN A 167 -7.24 11.48 -10.84
C ASN A 167 -6.96 10.70 -12.12
N ILE A 168 -7.90 9.87 -12.55
CA ILE A 168 -7.79 9.05 -13.76
C ILE A 168 -8.75 9.58 -14.80
N ILE A 169 -8.21 10.05 -15.93
CA ILE A 169 -8.95 10.82 -16.93
C ILE A 169 -8.82 10.17 -18.30
N ASP A 170 -9.87 10.18 -19.07
CA ASP A 170 -9.84 9.78 -20.47
C ASP A 170 -9.07 10.79 -21.31
N GLY A 171 -8.10 10.29 -22.09
CA GLY A 171 -7.30 11.10 -22.98
C GLY A 171 -7.10 10.48 -24.36
N THR A 172 -6.50 11.24 -25.25
CA THR A 172 -6.01 10.76 -26.54
C THR A 172 -4.62 11.34 -26.80
N MET A 173 -3.77 10.63 -27.52
CA MET A 173 -2.42 11.05 -27.90
C MET A 173 -2.42 11.60 -29.32
N PRO A 174 -2.69 12.91 -29.59
CA PRO A 174 -2.70 13.46 -30.94
C PRO A 174 -1.34 13.40 -31.61
N GLU A 175 -0.26 13.51 -30.83
CA GLU A 175 1.13 13.41 -31.27
C GLU A 175 2.00 12.89 -30.11
N ASP A 176 3.24 12.48 -30.42
CA ASP A 176 4.15 11.94 -29.42
C ASP A 176 4.41 12.96 -28.30
N LYS A 177 4.38 12.51 -27.04
CA LYS A 177 4.57 13.33 -25.83
C LYS A 177 3.57 14.49 -25.66
N VAL A 178 2.39 14.38 -26.27
CA VAL A 178 1.29 15.34 -26.06
C VAL A 178 0.00 14.58 -25.88
N VAL A 179 -0.64 14.75 -24.74
CA VAL A 179 -1.97 14.20 -24.47
C VAL A 179 -3.04 15.30 -24.60
N GLN A 180 -4.19 14.93 -25.13
CA GLN A 180 -5.37 15.76 -25.16
C GLN A 180 -6.40 15.22 -24.16
N MET A 181 -6.79 16.06 -23.19
CA MET A 181 -7.86 15.84 -22.23
C MET A 181 -8.70 17.11 -22.08
N TYR A 182 -10.01 16.97 -21.88
CA TYR A 182 -10.96 18.12 -21.86
C TYR A 182 -10.85 19.07 -23.07
N GLY A 183 -10.49 18.53 -24.25
CA GLY A 183 -10.31 19.32 -25.47
C GLY A 183 -9.03 20.19 -25.49
N LYS A 184 -8.18 20.12 -24.46
CA LYS A 184 -6.94 20.88 -24.35
C LYS A 184 -5.73 19.95 -24.45
N ARG A 185 -4.61 20.47 -24.99
CA ARG A 185 -3.37 19.73 -25.17
C ARG A 185 -2.42 19.97 -24.02
N PHE A 186 -1.83 18.89 -23.49
CA PHE A 186 -0.85 18.92 -22.40
C PHE A 186 0.41 18.21 -22.86
N PRO A 187 1.59 18.81 -22.70
CA PRO A 187 2.84 18.09 -22.86
C PRO A 187 2.99 17.05 -21.75
N CYS A 188 3.55 15.89 -22.07
CA CYS A 188 3.87 14.83 -21.11
C CYS A 188 5.22 14.20 -21.49
N LEU A 189 5.80 13.40 -20.59
CA LEU A 189 7.06 12.72 -20.86
C LEU A 189 6.87 11.39 -21.56
N ASP A 190 5.74 10.74 -21.36
CA ASP A 190 5.40 9.45 -21.95
C ASP A 190 5.15 9.55 -23.46
N GLY A 191 5.62 8.56 -24.18
CA GLY A 191 5.53 8.49 -25.63
C GLY A 191 5.41 7.06 -26.14
N GLY A 192 5.46 6.91 -27.48
CA GLY A 192 5.37 5.59 -28.11
C GLY A 192 3.95 5.10 -28.36
N PHE A 193 2.96 5.97 -28.26
CA PHE A 193 1.55 5.73 -28.61
C PHE A 193 1.28 6.05 -30.06
N ALA A 194 0.29 5.37 -30.67
CA ALA A 194 -0.15 5.70 -32.02
C ALA A 194 -0.88 7.07 -32.05
N PRO A 195 -0.84 7.79 -33.18
CA PRO A 195 -1.58 9.04 -33.31
C PRO A 195 -3.09 8.85 -33.04
N ASN A 196 -3.64 9.68 -32.16
CA ASN A 196 -5.01 9.64 -31.66
C ASN A 196 -5.36 8.33 -30.93
N GLU A 197 -4.37 7.61 -30.40
CA GLU A 197 -4.63 6.45 -29.54
C GLU A 197 -5.37 6.88 -28.27
N PRO A 198 -6.49 6.24 -27.91
CA PRO A 198 -7.16 6.48 -26.63
C PRO A 198 -6.30 5.95 -25.49
N VAL A 199 -6.18 6.74 -24.42
CA VAL A 199 -5.30 6.45 -23.28
C VAL A 199 -6.02 6.75 -21.97
N ASP A 200 -5.51 6.18 -20.88
CA ASP A 200 -5.80 6.60 -19.52
C ASP A 200 -4.70 7.54 -19.03
N VAL A 201 -5.08 8.68 -18.51
CA VAL A 201 -4.17 9.67 -17.94
C VAL A 201 -4.29 9.63 -16.44
N VAL A 202 -3.19 9.39 -15.74
CA VAL A 202 -3.12 9.40 -14.29
C VAL A 202 -2.37 10.63 -13.81
N ILE A 203 -2.95 11.33 -12.86
CA ILE A 203 -2.34 12.49 -12.20
C ILE A 203 -2.57 12.35 -10.71
N ARG A 204 -1.48 12.39 -9.94
CA ARG A 204 -1.57 12.29 -8.48
C ARG A 204 -2.11 13.58 -7.88
N PRO A 205 -2.92 13.53 -6.80
CA PRO A 205 -3.48 14.71 -6.17
C PRO A 205 -2.43 15.72 -5.68
N GLU A 206 -1.29 15.23 -5.21
CA GLU A 206 -0.16 16.04 -4.72
C GLU A 206 0.63 16.74 -5.83
N ASP A 207 0.49 16.31 -7.09
CA ASP A 207 1.20 16.85 -8.24
C ASP A 207 0.40 17.95 -8.96
N ILE A 208 -0.75 18.33 -8.42
CA ILE A 208 -1.61 19.36 -8.99
C ILE A 208 -1.47 20.66 -8.19
N GLU A 209 -1.06 21.71 -8.85
CA GLU A 209 -0.94 23.04 -8.26
C GLU A 209 -2.21 23.86 -8.54
N ILE A 210 -2.79 24.43 -7.47
CA ILE A 210 -3.91 25.39 -7.59
C ILE A 210 -3.33 26.76 -7.87
N VAL A 211 -3.77 27.35 -8.98
CA VAL A 211 -3.34 28.67 -9.45
C VAL A 211 -4.55 29.57 -9.70
N PRO A 212 -4.38 30.89 -9.87
CA PRO A 212 -5.47 31.75 -10.35
C PRO A 212 -6.10 31.25 -11.65
N ALA A 213 -7.40 31.39 -11.81
CA ALA A 213 -8.15 30.83 -12.94
C ALA A 213 -7.60 31.23 -14.31
N ASP A 214 -7.04 32.43 -14.45
CA ASP A 214 -6.42 32.94 -15.67
C ASP A 214 -5.06 32.31 -16.02
N LYS A 215 -4.45 31.61 -15.07
CA LYS A 215 -3.15 30.92 -15.23
C LYS A 215 -3.25 29.41 -15.40
N GLY A 216 -4.38 28.83 -15.03
CA GLY A 216 -4.62 27.39 -15.15
C GLY A 216 -4.97 26.96 -16.56
N ARG A 217 -4.51 25.78 -16.97
CA ARG A 217 -4.99 25.16 -18.23
C ARG A 217 -6.38 24.57 -18.05
N LEU A 218 -6.70 24.06 -16.90
CA LEU A 218 -8.06 23.64 -16.51
C LEU A 218 -8.59 24.65 -15.51
N VAL A 219 -9.87 24.95 -15.57
CA VAL A 219 -10.52 25.88 -14.65
C VAL A 219 -11.76 25.21 -14.10
N GLY A 220 -11.95 25.29 -12.81
CA GLY A 220 -13.06 24.68 -12.11
C GLY A 220 -13.46 25.41 -10.84
N THR A 221 -14.47 24.90 -10.17
CA THR A 221 -14.98 25.47 -8.92
C THR A 221 -14.65 24.54 -7.76
N VAL A 222 -14.11 25.10 -6.69
CA VAL A 222 -13.86 24.37 -5.44
C VAL A 222 -15.19 23.98 -4.80
N THR A 223 -15.42 22.68 -4.61
CA THR A 223 -16.68 22.15 -4.05
C THR A 223 -16.52 21.61 -2.63
N SER A 224 -15.30 21.29 -2.20
CA SER A 224 -15.02 20.82 -0.84
C SER A 224 -13.59 21.13 -0.45
N VAL A 225 -13.36 21.43 0.84
CA VAL A 225 -12.04 21.66 1.45
C VAL A 225 -11.98 20.96 2.79
N THR A 226 -11.14 19.94 2.91
CA THR A 226 -11.01 19.14 4.13
C THR A 226 -9.57 19.19 4.65
N PHE A 227 -9.38 19.59 5.91
CA PHE A 227 -8.06 19.56 6.54
C PHE A 227 -7.73 18.16 7.10
N LYS A 228 -6.66 17.55 6.63
CA LYS A 228 -6.19 16.20 7.02
C LYS A 228 -5.02 16.23 8.03
N GLY A 229 -4.78 17.36 8.68
CA GLY A 229 -3.74 17.52 9.70
C GLY A 229 -2.41 18.08 9.18
N VAL A 230 -1.94 17.68 8.02
CA VAL A 230 -0.69 18.14 7.39
C VAL A 230 -0.90 18.82 6.03
N HIS A 231 -2.01 18.52 5.36
CA HIS A 231 -2.42 19.10 4.08
C HIS A 231 -3.93 19.29 4.05
N TYR A 232 -4.39 20.05 3.08
CA TYR A 232 -5.80 20.13 2.68
C TYR A 232 -6.04 19.19 1.51
N GLU A 233 -7.15 18.49 1.55
CA GLU A 233 -7.74 17.75 0.46
C GLU A 233 -8.85 18.62 -0.13
N ILE A 234 -8.64 19.04 -1.37
CA ILE A 234 -9.51 19.98 -2.07
C ILE A 234 -10.15 19.30 -3.26
N ILE A 235 -11.46 19.41 -3.39
CA ILE A 235 -12.20 18.89 -4.53
C ILE A 235 -12.57 20.05 -5.43
N VAL A 236 -12.17 19.96 -6.71
CA VAL A 236 -12.48 20.95 -7.75
C VAL A 236 -13.34 20.29 -8.83
N ASP A 237 -14.53 20.83 -9.03
CA ASP A 237 -15.41 20.38 -10.12
C ASP A 237 -14.98 21.03 -11.44
N ILE A 238 -14.68 20.19 -12.44
CA ILE A 238 -14.39 20.62 -13.81
C ILE A 238 -15.32 19.86 -14.75
N ASN A 239 -16.35 20.49 -15.25
CA ASN A 239 -17.33 19.91 -16.17
C ASN A 239 -18.04 18.65 -15.63
N GLY A 240 -18.26 18.58 -14.32
CA GLY A 240 -18.90 17.45 -13.64
C GLY A 240 -17.96 16.36 -13.15
N PHE A 241 -16.67 16.41 -13.51
CA PHE A 241 -15.64 15.55 -12.93
C PHE A 241 -15.00 16.21 -11.72
N LYS A 242 -14.87 15.46 -10.63
CA LYS A 242 -14.33 15.93 -9.35
C LYS A 242 -12.86 15.59 -9.24
N TRP A 243 -12.03 16.60 -9.43
CA TRP A 243 -10.59 16.51 -9.24
C TRP A 243 -10.26 16.57 -7.76
N MET A 244 -9.50 15.61 -7.28
CA MET A 244 -8.90 15.66 -5.95
C MET A 244 -7.52 16.29 -6.03
N ILE A 245 -7.23 17.20 -5.10
CA ILE A 245 -5.96 17.92 -4.99
C ILE A 245 -5.51 17.88 -3.53
N GLN A 246 -4.23 17.57 -3.31
CA GLN A 246 -3.60 17.64 -2.00
C GLN A 246 -2.59 18.79 -1.98
N THR A 247 -2.85 19.77 -1.11
CA THR A 247 -1.99 20.97 -1.00
C THR A 247 -1.87 21.44 0.45
N THR A 248 -0.80 22.16 0.76
CA THR A 248 -0.64 22.83 2.06
C THR A 248 -1.36 24.18 2.10
N ASP A 249 -1.80 24.72 0.96
CA ASP A 249 -2.45 26.01 0.84
C ASP A 249 -3.96 25.88 0.96
N TYR A 250 -4.55 26.76 1.75
CA TYR A 250 -6.01 26.85 1.90
C TYR A 250 -6.64 27.63 0.74
N VAL A 251 -7.76 27.13 0.25
CA VAL A 251 -8.59 27.79 -0.78
C VAL A 251 -10.04 27.79 -0.31
N ASP A 252 -10.78 28.87 -0.56
CA ASP A 252 -12.19 28.96 -0.14
C ASP A 252 -13.11 28.07 -1.01
N GLU A 253 -14.09 27.42 -0.37
CA GLU A 253 -15.16 26.74 -1.10
C GLU A 253 -15.95 27.74 -1.95
N GLY A 254 -16.31 27.32 -3.17
CA GLY A 254 -16.97 28.16 -4.16
C GLY A 254 -16.02 29.06 -4.98
N ALA A 255 -14.72 29.06 -4.66
CA ALA A 255 -13.75 29.80 -5.47
C ALA A 255 -13.58 29.18 -6.86
N GLU A 256 -13.44 30.04 -7.88
CA GLU A 256 -13.01 29.63 -9.21
C GLU A 256 -11.50 29.61 -9.28
N VAL A 257 -10.91 28.46 -9.61
CA VAL A 257 -9.47 28.22 -9.61
C VAL A 257 -8.99 27.60 -10.91
N GLY A 258 -7.71 27.82 -11.22
CA GLY A 258 -7.02 27.13 -12.28
C GLY A 258 -6.20 25.95 -11.73
N LEU A 259 -6.07 24.91 -12.53
CA LEU A 259 -5.15 23.80 -12.24
C LEU A 259 -3.93 23.88 -13.16
N TYR A 260 -2.75 23.81 -12.57
CA TYR A 260 -1.48 23.69 -13.24
C TYR A 260 -0.88 22.32 -12.94
N ILE A 261 -0.38 21.64 -13.95
CA ILE A 261 0.16 20.27 -13.88
C ILE A 261 1.42 20.27 -14.71
N GLU A 262 2.53 19.88 -14.09
CA GLU A 262 3.81 19.75 -14.78
C GLU A 262 3.80 18.56 -15.76
N PRO A 263 4.59 18.60 -16.85
CA PRO A 263 4.60 17.51 -17.83
C PRO A 263 5.05 16.15 -17.29
N ASP A 264 5.89 16.12 -16.26
CA ASP A 264 6.36 14.90 -15.58
C ASP A 264 5.36 14.31 -14.59
N ALA A 265 4.38 15.11 -14.18
CA ALA A 265 3.26 14.69 -13.33
C ALA A 265 2.13 14.00 -14.12
N ILE A 266 2.19 14.02 -15.45
CA ILE A 266 1.18 13.44 -16.33
C ILE A 266 1.67 12.07 -16.81
N HIS A 267 1.13 10.99 -16.20
CA HIS A 267 1.47 9.63 -16.58
C HIS A 267 0.43 9.04 -17.53
N ILE A 268 0.90 8.48 -18.67
CA ILE A 268 0.03 7.96 -19.74
C ILE A 268 0.06 6.43 -19.75
N MET A 269 -1.11 5.84 -19.67
CA MET A 269 -1.30 4.40 -19.74
C MET A 269 -2.14 4.03 -20.95
N LYS A 270 -1.96 2.79 -21.44
CA LYS A 270 -2.88 2.22 -22.43
C LYS A 270 -4.28 2.16 -21.85
N LYS A 271 -5.27 2.53 -22.67
CA LYS A 271 -6.68 2.48 -22.29
C LYS A 271 -7.04 1.11 -21.73
N SER A 272 -7.51 1.09 -20.49
CA SER A 272 -7.94 -0.12 -19.80
C SER A 272 -9.46 -0.26 -19.84
N LYS A 273 -9.96 -1.48 -19.64
CA LYS A 273 -11.40 -1.71 -19.46
C LYS A 273 -11.90 -1.17 -18.10
N TYR A 274 -11.00 -0.91 -17.18
CA TYR A 274 -11.32 -0.44 -15.84
C TYR A 274 -11.80 1.00 -15.85
N SER A 275 -11.11 1.90 -16.55
CA SER A 275 -11.48 3.32 -16.64
C SER A 275 -12.53 3.60 -17.74
N GLY A 276 -12.60 2.79 -18.79
CA GLY A 276 -13.47 3.03 -19.94
C GLY A 276 -14.97 2.79 -19.72
N MET A 277 -15.40 2.21 -18.59
CA MET A 277 -16.81 1.92 -18.33
C MET A 277 -17.61 3.13 -17.81
N PHE A 278 -16.93 4.15 -17.24
CA PHE A 278 -17.58 5.24 -16.53
C PHE A 278 -17.07 6.64 -16.92
N GLY A 279 -16.22 6.75 -17.93
CA GLY A 279 -15.58 8.03 -18.28
C GLY A 279 -14.43 8.36 -17.32
N ASP A 280 -14.25 9.63 -17.04
CA ASP A 280 -13.25 10.10 -16.09
C ASP A 280 -13.55 9.54 -14.69
N TYR A 281 -12.56 8.89 -14.11
CA TYR A 281 -12.68 8.22 -12.82
C TYR A 281 -11.67 8.81 -11.82
N SER A 282 -12.15 9.20 -10.64
CA SER A 282 -11.27 9.35 -9.48
C SER A 282 -11.74 8.40 -8.38
N SER A 283 -10.82 7.83 -7.64
CA SER A 283 -11.12 6.97 -6.48
C SER A 283 -12.06 7.65 -5.47
N PHE A 284 -12.04 8.97 -5.46
CA PHE A 284 -12.84 9.80 -4.57
C PHE A 284 -14.26 10.09 -5.06
N SER A 285 -14.54 9.99 -6.37
CA SER A 285 -15.89 10.28 -6.90
C SER A 285 -16.94 9.30 -6.36
N ASN A 286 -16.59 8.06 -6.12
CA ASN A 286 -17.50 7.06 -5.56
C ASN A 286 -17.88 7.35 -4.10
N GLU A 287 -16.94 7.79 -3.27
CA GLU A 287 -17.22 8.15 -1.86
C GLU A 287 -18.08 9.41 -1.76
N LEU A 288 -17.88 10.39 -2.66
CA LEU A 288 -18.67 11.62 -2.67
C LEU A 288 -20.10 11.40 -3.18
N ASP A 289 -20.30 10.48 -4.12
CA ASP A 289 -21.63 10.13 -4.60
C ASP A 289 -22.46 9.42 -3.52
N GLU A 290 -21.82 8.61 -2.65
CA GLU A 290 -22.46 8.02 -1.47
C GLU A 290 -22.80 9.07 -0.41
N LEU A 291 -21.97 10.10 -0.22
CA LEU A 291 -22.20 11.18 0.74
C LEU A 291 -23.24 12.20 0.25
N SER A 292 -23.36 12.40 -1.06
CA SER A 292 -24.32 13.34 -1.67
C SER A 292 -25.72 12.76 -1.87
N ASN A 293 -25.91 11.45 -1.70
CA ASN A 293 -27.19 10.76 -1.76
C ASN A 293 -27.44 9.97 -0.44
N PRO A 294 -27.74 10.63 0.70
CA PRO A 294 -28.23 9.93 1.88
C PRO A 294 -29.64 9.43 1.54
N GLY A 295 -29.78 8.12 1.29
CA GLY A 295 -31.04 7.43 1.02
C GLY A 295 -32.08 7.58 2.13
#